data_5438d53f44cfa53010b1af622f123f41
#
_entry.id   5438d53f44cfa53010b1af622f123f41
#
_cell.length_a   1.000
_cell.length_b   1.000
_cell.length_c   1.000
_cell.angle_alpha   90.00
_cell.angle_beta   90.00
_cell.angle_gamma   90.00
#
_symmetry.space_group_name_H-M   'P 1'
#
loop_
_entity.id
_entity.type
_entity.pdbx_description
1 polymer ?
#
loop_
_entity_poly.entity_id
_entity_poly.type
_entity_poly.pdbx_seq_one_letter_code
_entity_poly.pdbx_strand_id
1 'polypeptide(L)'
;IVYWSSNVYEDEAHTSVVGGGSDIMYGVTTDFTQETWEYGGLFLDGGSAGWIDTNILQANGKTYHITKSNSEQIIMESTEAKDWWNYETTEWTRVQSNIGQSRFGSVEGPATFTDHSQENRWYLFVDDLPTPGYQPMVSTNLDEGWEYLDSSDYFLTTYTKHGGVISLTKAQYDALRNADAESAVKE
;
A
#
# COMPACT_ATOMS: atom_id res chain seq x y z
N ILE A 1 -3.17 -11.77 7.10
CA ILE A 1 -3.31 -11.75 5.63
C ILE A 1 -2.03 -11.21 5.05
N VAL A 2 -1.53 -11.85 4.00
CA VAL A 2 -0.53 -11.31 3.08
C VAL A 2 -1.20 -11.11 1.72
N TYR A 3 -0.76 -10.14 0.95
CA TYR A 3 -1.22 -9.90 -0.40
C TYR A 3 -0.04 -9.47 -1.28
N TRP A 4 -0.13 -9.77 -2.57
CA TRP A 4 0.93 -9.50 -3.54
C TRP A 4 0.36 -9.31 -4.94
N SER A 5 1.08 -8.59 -5.80
CA SER A 5 0.75 -8.48 -7.21
C SER A 5 1.19 -9.75 -7.96
N SER A 6 0.37 -10.24 -8.86
CA SER A 6 0.68 -11.39 -9.70
C SER A 6 -0.03 -11.31 -11.05
N ASN A 7 0.62 -11.83 -12.08
CA ASN A 7 -0.08 -12.22 -13.30
C ASN A 7 -0.68 -13.61 -13.10
N VAL A 8 -1.95 -13.75 -13.44
CA VAL A 8 -2.61 -15.06 -13.54
C VAL A 8 -2.57 -15.49 -15.01
N TYR A 9 -2.11 -16.69 -15.28
CA TYR A 9 -1.97 -17.18 -16.65
C TYR A 9 -3.05 -18.20 -16.99
N GLU A 10 -3.50 -18.19 -18.25
CA GLU A 10 -4.48 -19.15 -18.79
C GLU A 10 -3.86 -20.53 -19.04
N ASP A 11 -2.54 -20.58 -19.18
CA ASP A 11 -1.79 -21.77 -19.58
C ASP A 11 -0.49 -21.96 -18.79
N GLU A 12 -0.03 -23.21 -18.70
CA GLU A 12 1.22 -23.55 -18.00
C GLU A 12 2.49 -22.98 -18.69
N ALA A 13 2.39 -22.58 -19.95
CA ALA A 13 3.51 -21.98 -20.69
C ALA A 13 3.68 -20.48 -20.41
N HIS A 14 2.77 -19.89 -19.61
CA HIS A 14 2.75 -18.47 -19.23
C HIS A 14 2.75 -17.53 -20.44
N THR A 15 1.97 -17.87 -21.47
CA THR A 15 1.93 -17.12 -22.73
C THR A 15 0.76 -16.14 -22.81
N SER A 16 -0.30 -16.36 -22.04
CA SER A 16 -1.51 -15.53 -22.02
C SER A 16 -1.91 -15.18 -20.58
N VAL A 17 -1.98 -13.91 -20.28
CA VAL A 17 -2.41 -13.40 -18.95
C VAL A 17 -3.93 -13.26 -18.92
N VAL A 18 -4.57 -13.85 -17.92
CA VAL A 18 -6.01 -13.68 -17.66
C VAL A 18 -6.31 -12.19 -17.44
N GLY A 19 -7.36 -11.67 -18.07
CA GLY A 19 -7.70 -10.24 -17.97
C GLY A 19 -6.75 -9.28 -18.65
N GLY A 20 -5.51 -9.70 -18.97
CA GLY A 20 -4.50 -8.91 -19.67
C GLY A 20 -3.59 -8.06 -18.78
N GLY A 21 -3.79 -8.04 -17.47
CA GLY A 21 -3.00 -7.28 -16.50
C GLY A 21 -2.71 -8.04 -15.21
N SER A 22 -1.97 -7.42 -14.31
CA SER A 22 -1.69 -7.99 -13.00
C SER A 22 -2.84 -7.76 -12.04
N ASP A 23 -3.10 -8.75 -11.20
CA ASP A 23 -4.09 -8.73 -10.12
C ASP A 23 -3.42 -8.75 -8.76
N ILE A 24 -4.18 -8.42 -7.71
CA ILE A 24 -3.72 -8.57 -6.33
C ILE A 24 -4.30 -9.87 -5.78
N MET A 25 -3.40 -10.76 -5.41
CA MET A 25 -3.71 -12.05 -4.80
C MET A 25 -3.51 -11.98 -3.28
N TYR A 26 -4.10 -12.91 -2.54
CA TYR A 26 -3.88 -12.97 -1.09
C TYR A 26 -3.69 -14.39 -0.56
N GLY A 27 -3.15 -14.47 0.63
CA GLY A 27 -3.06 -15.66 1.46
C GLY A 27 -3.31 -15.34 2.92
N VAL A 28 -3.68 -16.35 3.68
CA VAL A 28 -4.00 -16.23 5.11
C VAL A 28 -3.17 -17.18 5.95
N THR A 29 -2.95 -16.81 7.21
CA THR A 29 -2.41 -17.70 8.24
C THR A 29 -3.02 -17.35 9.58
N THR A 30 -3.15 -18.34 10.46
CA THR A 30 -3.55 -18.15 11.85
C THR A 30 -2.35 -17.98 12.78
N ASP A 31 -1.17 -18.33 12.30
CA ASP A 31 0.08 -18.11 12.99
C ASP A 31 1.15 -17.74 11.94
N PHE A 32 2.13 -16.93 12.28
CA PHE A 32 3.11 -16.38 11.34
C PHE A 32 4.21 -17.39 10.94
N THR A 33 4.03 -18.67 11.21
CA THR A 33 4.90 -19.72 10.73
C THR A 33 4.57 -20.06 9.28
N GLN A 34 5.58 -20.44 8.50
CA GLN A 34 5.40 -20.74 7.07
C GLN A 34 4.56 -22.00 6.81
N GLU A 35 4.33 -22.82 7.83
CA GLU A 35 3.62 -24.09 7.72
C GLU A 35 2.08 -23.94 7.66
N THR A 36 1.56 -22.77 8.02
CA THR A 36 0.11 -22.52 8.13
C THR A 36 -0.44 -21.56 7.07
N TRP A 37 0.34 -21.22 6.04
CA TRP A 37 -0.10 -20.36 4.97
C TRP A 37 -1.05 -21.09 4.02
N GLU A 38 -2.21 -20.51 3.80
CA GLU A 38 -3.21 -20.97 2.83
C GLU A 38 -3.40 -19.92 1.75
N TYR A 39 -3.40 -20.36 0.49
CA TYR A 39 -3.71 -19.50 -0.64
C TYR A 39 -5.19 -19.15 -0.64
N GLY A 40 -5.51 -17.87 -0.63
CA GLY A 40 -6.89 -17.37 -0.56
C GLY A 40 -7.52 -17.05 -1.92
N GLY A 41 -6.70 -16.82 -2.94
CA GLY A 41 -7.17 -16.51 -4.28
C GLY A 41 -7.04 -15.03 -4.65
N LEU A 42 -7.97 -14.55 -5.49
CA LEU A 42 -8.04 -13.16 -5.94
C LEU A 42 -8.50 -12.24 -4.80
N PHE A 43 -7.81 -11.13 -4.61
CA PHE A 43 -8.21 -10.07 -3.69
C PHE A 43 -8.77 -8.85 -4.45
N LEU A 44 -8.03 -8.34 -5.43
CA LEU A 44 -8.46 -7.22 -6.27
C LEU A 44 -8.16 -7.53 -7.74
N ASP A 45 -9.17 -7.33 -8.58
CA ASP A 45 -9.09 -7.52 -10.03
C ASP A 45 -8.59 -6.24 -10.69
N GLY A 46 -7.40 -6.28 -11.25
CA GLY A 46 -6.77 -5.17 -11.97
C GLY A 46 -7.26 -5.03 -13.41
N GLY A 47 -7.97 -6.04 -13.92
CA GLY A 47 -8.46 -6.09 -15.29
C GLY A 47 -7.33 -5.91 -16.32
N SER A 48 -7.68 -5.33 -17.47
CA SER A 48 -6.69 -5.10 -18.54
C SER A 48 -5.67 -4.00 -18.22
N ALA A 49 -5.94 -3.12 -17.26
CA ALA A 49 -5.00 -2.10 -16.82
C ALA A 49 -3.85 -2.70 -16.00
N GLY A 50 -4.16 -3.71 -15.20
CA GLY A 50 -3.25 -4.30 -14.24
C GLY A 50 -3.02 -3.41 -13.01
N TRP A 51 -3.10 -4.02 -11.82
CA TRP A 51 -2.87 -3.37 -10.54
C TRP A 51 -1.67 -3.97 -9.82
N ILE A 52 -0.86 -3.10 -9.22
CA ILE A 52 0.34 -3.46 -8.46
C ILE A 52 0.46 -2.57 -7.21
N ASP A 53 1.42 -2.85 -6.35
CA ASP A 53 1.80 -2.00 -5.22
C ASP A 53 0.60 -1.59 -4.35
N THR A 54 -0.20 -2.56 -3.92
CA THR A 54 -1.34 -2.29 -3.04
C THR A 54 -0.89 -2.05 -1.60
N ASN A 55 -1.43 -1.02 -0.99
CA ASN A 55 -1.32 -0.75 0.44
C ASN A 55 -2.71 -0.70 1.09
N ILE A 56 -2.86 -1.24 2.29
CA ILE A 56 -4.12 -1.28 3.03
C ILE A 56 -4.03 -0.36 4.24
N LEU A 57 -5.05 0.48 4.40
CA LEU A 57 -5.24 1.34 5.56
C LEU A 57 -6.61 1.10 6.18
N GLN A 58 -6.65 0.79 7.48
CA GLN A 58 -7.90 0.66 8.22
C GLN A 58 -8.07 1.85 9.15
N ALA A 59 -9.17 2.57 8.99
CA ALA A 59 -9.49 3.76 9.79
C ALA A 59 -11.00 4.03 9.78
N ASN A 60 -11.51 4.58 10.88
CA ASN A 60 -12.89 5.06 11.00
C ASN A 60 -13.97 4.02 10.65
N GLY A 61 -13.70 2.74 10.90
CA GLY A 61 -14.62 1.63 10.60
C GLY A 61 -14.64 1.20 9.14
N LYS A 62 -13.80 1.79 8.30
CA LYS A 62 -13.60 1.42 6.90
C LYS A 62 -12.22 0.80 6.65
N THR A 63 -12.13 0.03 5.59
CA THR A 63 -10.87 -0.39 4.99
C THR A 63 -10.70 0.33 3.66
N TYR A 64 -9.52 0.88 3.45
CA TYR A 64 -9.12 1.53 2.21
C TYR A 64 -8.00 0.71 1.57
N HIS A 65 -8.07 0.48 0.26
CA HIS A 65 -6.89 0.11 -0.50
C HIS A 65 -6.39 1.29 -1.31
N ILE A 66 -5.09 1.44 -1.37
CA ILE A 66 -4.38 2.42 -2.16
C ILE A 66 -3.46 1.62 -3.08
N THR A 67 -3.73 1.66 -4.38
CA THR A 67 -3.18 0.71 -5.35
C THR A 67 -2.67 1.44 -6.58
N LYS A 68 -1.52 1.04 -7.10
CA LYS A 68 -1.04 1.49 -8.39
C LYS A 68 -1.83 0.81 -9.50
N SER A 69 -2.53 1.61 -10.30
CA SER A 69 -3.14 1.22 -11.56
C SER A 69 -2.26 1.69 -12.72
N ASN A 70 -2.04 0.84 -13.71
CA ASN A 70 -1.26 1.24 -14.90
C ASN A 70 -2.00 2.22 -15.80
N SER A 71 -3.31 2.44 -15.60
CA SER A 71 -4.10 3.41 -16.37
C SER A 71 -4.40 4.72 -15.62
N GLU A 72 -4.53 4.67 -14.28
CA GLU A 72 -5.01 5.78 -13.45
C GLU A 72 -4.01 6.23 -12.38
N GLN A 73 -2.73 5.90 -12.53
CA GLN A 73 -1.70 6.14 -11.51
C GLN A 73 -2.04 5.43 -10.19
N ILE A 74 -2.10 6.12 -9.08
CA ILE A 74 -2.57 5.56 -7.81
C ILE A 74 -4.05 5.85 -7.65
N ILE A 75 -4.80 4.83 -7.30
CA ILE A 75 -6.23 4.89 -6.98
C ILE A 75 -6.43 4.59 -5.50
N MET A 76 -7.53 5.08 -4.95
CA MET A 76 -7.99 4.78 -3.60
C MET A 76 -9.46 4.39 -3.64
N GLU A 77 -9.80 3.27 -3.04
CA GLU A 77 -11.17 2.80 -2.85
C GLU A 77 -11.38 2.41 -1.40
N SER A 78 -12.62 2.44 -0.95
CA SER A 78 -13.01 2.11 0.42
C SER A 78 -14.15 1.10 0.47
N THR A 79 -14.20 0.34 1.58
CA THR A 79 -15.30 -0.57 1.91
C THR A 79 -15.54 -0.59 3.42
N GLU A 80 -16.78 -0.89 3.84
CA GLU A 80 -17.15 -1.18 5.22
C GLU A 80 -17.27 -2.70 5.50
N ALA A 81 -16.99 -3.54 4.49
CA ALA A 81 -17.00 -4.98 4.65
C ALA A 81 -15.97 -5.44 5.69
N LYS A 82 -16.37 -6.33 6.59
CA LYS A 82 -15.46 -6.88 7.62
C LYS A 82 -14.46 -7.88 7.04
N ASP A 83 -14.91 -8.61 6.03
CA ASP A 83 -14.14 -9.58 5.23
C ASP A 83 -13.65 -8.95 3.91
N TRP A 84 -13.12 -7.74 4.01
CA TRP A 84 -12.71 -6.87 2.92
C TRP A 84 -11.75 -7.53 1.91
N TRP A 85 -11.11 -8.63 2.26
CA TRP A 85 -10.23 -9.41 1.38
C TRP A 85 -10.98 -10.41 0.49
N ASN A 86 -12.28 -10.62 0.71
CA ASN A 86 -13.08 -11.54 -0.07
C ASN A 86 -13.60 -10.85 -1.34
N TYR A 87 -12.97 -11.15 -2.47
CA TYR A 87 -13.29 -10.55 -3.77
C TYR A 87 -14.76 -10.75 -4.17
N GLU A 88 -15.34 -11.92 -3.89
CA GLU A 88 -16.69 -12.25 -4.35
C GLU A 88 -17.81 -11.49 -3.61
N THR A 89 -17.54 -11.04 -2.39
CA THR A 89 -18.55 -10.42 -1.51
C THR A 89 -18.29 -8.97 -1.19
N THR A 90 -17.09 -8.46 -1.49
CA THR A 90 -16.69 -7.09 -1.15
C THR A 90 -16.92 -6.15 -2.32
N GLU A 91 -17.72 -5.13 -2.08
CA GLU A 91 -17.87 -4.01 -2.98
C GLU A 91 -16.95 -2.87 -2.53
N TRP A 92 -16.17 -2.34 -3.47
CA TRP A 92 -15.29 -1.20 -3.25
C TRP A 92 -15.87 0.06 -3.88
N THR A 93 -15.79 1.17 -3.16
CA THR A 93 -16.26 2.48 -3.64
C THR A 93 -15.06 3.38 -3.91
N ARG A 94 -14.96 3.90 -5.13
CA ARG A 94 -13.90 4.81 -5.53
C ARG A 94 -13.95 6.10 -4.71
N VAL A 95 -12.83 6.44 -4.06
CA VAL A 95 -12.63 7.69 -3.32
C VAL A 95 -11.86 8.69 -4.19
N GLN A 96 -10.72 8.26 -4.75
CA GLN A 96 -9.85 9.13 -5.53
C GLN A 96 -9.13 8.36 -6.64
N SER A 97 -8.90 9.02 -7.77
CA SER A 97 -8.08 8.52 -8.89
C SER A 97 -6.94 9.48 -9.19
N ASN A 98 -5.95 8.98 -9.92
CA ASN A 98 -4.80 9.77 -10.37
C ASN A 98 -4.08 10.50 -9.23
N ILE A 99 -4.03 9.87 -8.05
CA ILE A 99 -3.37 10.43 -6.87
C ILE A 99 -1.90 10.69 -7.20
N GLY A 100 -1.43 11.91 -6.93
CA GLY A 100 -0.06 12.36 -7.19
C GLY A 100 0.22 12.87 -8.59
N GLN A 101 -0.61 12.54 -9.60
CA GLN A 101 -0.33 12.83 -11.00
C GLN A 101 -0.20 14.33 -11.31
N SER A 102 -1.03 15.15 -10.71
CA SER A 102 -1.06 16.60 -11.04
C SER A 102 0.23 17.33 -10.62
N ARG A 103 0.98 16.81 -9.67
CA ARG A 103 2.25 17.40 -9.19
C ARG A 103 3.48 16.61 -9.63
N PHE A 104 3.42 15.28 -9.62
CA PHE A 104 4.58 14.43 -9.83
C PHE A 104 4.61 13.76 -11.21
N GLY A 105 3.48 13.71 -11.93
CA GLY A 105 3.37 13.05 -13.23
C GLY A 105 3.10 11.56 -13.10
N SER A 106 4.13 10.72 -13.11
CA SER A 106 4.00 9.28 -12.91
C SER A 106 4.41 8.88 -11.50
N VAL A 107 3.56 8.14 -10.80
CA VAL A 107 3.79 7.72 -9.41
C VAL A 107 3.45 6.24 -9.21
N GLU A 108 4.13 5.61 -8.22
CA GLU A 108 3.92 4.23 -7.81
C GLU A 108 4.25 4.02 -6.32
N GLY A 109 4.27 2.78 -5.83
CA GLY A 109 4.76 2.41 -4.51
C GLY A 109 4.06 3.11 -3.34
N PRO A 110 2.72 3.14 -3.25
CA PRO A 110 2.04 3.82 -2.16
C PRO A 110 2.34 3.16 -0.81
N ALA A 111 2.64 3.98 0.20
CA ALA A 111 2.76 3.54 1.60
C ALA A 111 2.01 4.49 2.52
N THR A 112 1.06 3.99 3.29
CA THR A 112 0.22 4.80 4.17
C THR A 112 0.49 4.52 5.65
N PHE A 113 0.25 5.52 6.47
CA PHE A 113 0.30 5.36 7.92
C PHE A 113 -0.54 6.41 8.64
N THR A 114 -0.93 6.08 9.87
CA THR A 114 -1.68 6.97 10.76
C THR A 114 -0.71 7.84 11.57
N ASP A 115 -1.02 9.12 11.71
CA ASP A 115 -0.36 10.01 12.66
C ASP A 115 -0.93 9.75 14.06
N HIS A 116 -0.17 9.06 14.91
CA HIS A 116 -0.62 8.79 16.29
C HIS A 116 -0.54 10.00 17.22
N SER A 117 0.00 11.13 16.77
CA SER A 117 0.06 12.38 17.54
C SER A 117 -1.15 13.30 17.31
N GLN A 118 -1.93 13.05 16.27
CA GLN A 118 -3.08 13.86 15.87
C GLN A 118 -4.24 12.97 15.45
N GLU A 119 -5.43 13.27 15.94
CA GLU A 119 -6.65 12.61 15.50
C GLU A 119 -6.96 12.94 14.04
N ASN A 120 -7.49 11.97 13.31
CA ASN A 120 -7.92 12.11 11.92
C ASN A 120 -6.82 12.69 11.02
N ARG A 121 -5.61 12.17 11.15
CA ARG A 121 -4.51 12.54 10.27
C ARG A 121 -3.75 11.31 9.81
N TRP A 122 -3.59 11.22 8.49
CA TRP A 122 -2.90 10.13 7.82
C TRP A 122 -1.94 10.67 6.80
N TYR A 123 -0.91 9.90 6.49
CA TYR A 123 0.07 10.20 5.46
C TYR A 123 0.10 9.11 4.41
N LEU A 124 0.33 9.52 3.18
CA LEU A 124 0.61 8.66 2.04
C LEU A 124 1.95 9.09 1.43
N PHE A 125 2.86 8.15 1.30
CA PHE A 125 4.07 8.33 0.50
C PHE A 125 3.88 7.69 -0.86
N VAL A 126 4.32 8.37 -1.91
CA VAL A 126 4.32 7.86 -3.29
C VAL A 126 5.68 8.06 -3.91
N ASP A 127 6.14 7.13 -4.74
CA ASP A 127 7.35 7.29 -5.53
C ASP A 127 7.07 8.18 -6.73
N ASP A 128 7.83 9.26 -6.85
CA ASP A 128 7.83 10.13 -8.04
C ASP A 128 8.77 9.54 -9.11
N LEU A 129 8.27 9.33 -10.31
CA LEU A 129 9.00 8.77 -11.45
C LEU A 129 9.14 9.81 -12.58
N PRO A 130 10.32 10.04 -13.14
CA PRO A 130 11.61 9.40 -12.88
C PRO A 130 12.42 10.06 -11.75
N THR A 131 11.87 11.07 -11.07
CA THR A 131 12.57 11.79 -10.00
C THR A 131 12.76 10.88 -8.79
N PRO A 132 13.93 10.80 -8.22
CA PRO A 132 14.17 9.89 -7.10
C PRO A 132 13.58 10.40 -5.80
N GLY A 133 12.83 9.53 -5.14
CA GLY A 133 12.42 9.69 -3.75
C GLY A 133 10.92 9.68 -3.52
N TYR A 134 10.57 9.37 -2.28
CA TYR A 134 9.21 9.44 -1.79
C TYR A 134 8.72 10.88 -1.67
N GLN A 135 7.49 11.09 -2.09
CA GLN A 135 6.76 12.35 -1.98
C GLN A 135 5.58 12.17 -1.01
N PRO A 136 5.53 12.94 0.07
CA PRO A 136 4.48 12.80 1.07
C PRO A 136 3.21 13.57 0.67
N MET A 137 2.10 12.96 1.01
CA MET A 137 0.76 13.54 0.97
C MET A 137 0.11 13.36 2.34
N VAL A 138 -0.91 14.15 2.63
CA VAL A 138 -1.64 14.14 3.89
C VAL A 138 -3.14 14.07 3.65
N SER A 139 -3.86 13.44 4.56
CA SER A 139 -5.33 13.50 4.62
C SER A 139 -5.79 13.75 6.05
N THR A 140 -6.81 14.57 6.20
CA THR A 140 -7.56 14.76 7.45
C THR A 140 -8.99 14.19 7.36
N ASN A 141 -9.39 13.81 6.15
CA ASN A 141 -10.62 13.09 5.86
C ASN A 141 -10.38 12.11 4.70
N LEU A 142 -10.22 10.83 5.02
CA LEU A 142 -9.90 9.81 4.02
C LEU A 142 -10.98 9.66 2.93
N ASP A 143 -12.22 10.02 3.21
CA ASP A 143 -13.30 10.00 2.21
C ASP A 143 -13.22 11.16 1.19
N GLU A 144 -12.37 12.14 1.45
CA GLU A 144 -12.04 13.23 0.52
C GLU A 144 -10.70 13.00 -0.21
N GLY A 145 -9.95 11.96 0.18
CA GLY A 145 -8.70 11.57 -0.43
C GLY A 145 -7.47 12.31 0.14
N TRP A 146 -6.47 12.52 -0.70
CA TRP A 146 -5.13 12.98 -0.32
C TRP A 146 -4.81 14.36 -0.91
N GLU A 147 -4.14 15.18 -0.10
CA GLU A 147 -3.60 16.48 -0.47
C GLU A 147 -2.07 16.46 -0.45
N TYR A 148 -1.44 17.32 -1.25
CA TYR A 148 0.01 17.46 -1.25
C TYR A 148 0.51 18.15 0.01
N LEU A 149 1.53 17.59 0.63
CA LEU A 149 2.26 18.25 1.70
C LEU A 149 3.20 19.31 1.11
N ASP A 150 3.34 20.46 1.78
CA ASP A 150 4.30 21.47 1.38
C ASP A 150 5.74 20.99 1.64
N SER A 151 6.65 21.27 0.73
CA SER A 151 8.05 20.85 0.85
C SER A 151 8.79 21.44 2.05
N SER A 152 8.25 22.49 2.65
CA SER A 152 8.76 23.06 3.91
C SER A 152 8.40 22.24 5.16
N ASP A 153 7.40 21.36 5.05
CA ASP A 153 6.80 20.65 6.17
C ASP A 153 7.40 19.25 6.40
N TYR A 154 8.31 18.82 5.55
CA TYR A 154 8.95 17.51 5.68
C TYR A 154 10.41 17.50 5.24
N PHE A 155 11.12 16.50 5.71
CA PHE A 155 12.43 16.13 5.22
C PHE A 155 12.50 14.64 4.96
N LEU A 156 12.71 14.25 3.71
CA LEU A 156 13.00 12.88 3.29
C LEU A 156 14.32 12.85 2.53
N THR A 157 15.08 11.78 2.72
CA THR A 157 16.32 11.59 1.95
C THR A 157 15.97 11.31 0.50
N THR A 158 16.79 11.85 -0.42
CA THR A 158 16.69 11.52 -1.84
C THR A 158 16.97 10.02 -2.07
N TYR A 159 16.37 9.47 -3.12
CA TYR A 159 16.50 8.05 -3.50
C TYR A 159 15.79 7.04 -2.58
N THR A 160 14.95 7.50 -1.64
CA THR A 160 14.08 6.62 -0.85
C THR A 160 12.90 6.17 -1.72
N LYS A 161 12.70 4.87 -1.85
CA LYS A 161 11.63 4.29 -2.66
C LYS A 161 11.04 3.05 -2.01
N HIS A 162 9.77 2.75 -2.35
CA HIS A 162 9.07 1.51 -2.03
C HIS A 162 9.26 1.07 -0.57
N GLY A 163 8.97 1.95 0.37
CA GLY A 163 9.03 1.65 1.79
C GLY A 163 7.69 1.15 2.33
N GLY A 164 7.74 0.61 3.54
CA GLY A 164 6.57 0.34 4.37
C GLY A 164 6.69 1.06 5.69
N VAL A 165 5.56 1.38 6.30
CA VAL A 165 5.51 2.00 7.62
C VAL A 165 4.73 1.10 8.57
N ILE A 166 5.31 0.80 9.72
CA ILE A 166 4.64 0.07 10.80
C ILE A 166 4.64 0.92 12.08
N SER A 167 3.54 0.82 12.82
CA SER A 167 3.43 1.46 14.13
C SER A 167 4.16 0.63 15.18
N LEU A 168 4.95 1.30 16.00
CA LEU A 168 5.68 0.68 17.10
C LEU A 168 5.28 1.32 18.43
N THR A 169 5.22 0.51 19.47
CA THR A 169 5.22 1.02 20.85
C THR A 169 6.62 1.57 21.19
N LYS A 170 6.69 2.45 22.19
CA LYS A 170 7.98 2.97 22.67
C LYS A 170 8.94 1.84 23.07
N ALA A 171 8.45 0.78 23.69
CA ALA A 171 9.25 -0.37 24.09
C ALA A 171 9.82 -1.13 22.88
N GLN A 172 9.03 -1.34 21.82
CA GLN A 172 9.49 -1.96 20.57
C GLN A 172 10.53 -1.10 19.86
N TYR A 173 10.30 0.21 19.79
CA TYR A 173 11.26 1.16 19.22
C TYR A 173 12.61 1.12 19.96
N ASP A 174 12.58 1.15 21.30
CA ASP A 174 13.80 1.09 22.12
C ASP A 174 14.53 -0.24 21.96
N ALA A 175 13.80 -1.36 21.85
CA ALA A 175 14.41 -2.66 21.60
C ALA A 175 15.12 -2.73 20.25
N LEU A 176 14.53 -2.20 19.18
CA LEU A 176 15.16 -2.11 17.87
C LEU A 176 16.43 -1.23 17.90
N ARG A 177 16.35 -0.06 18.54
CA ARG A 177 17.50 0.84 18.67
C ARG A 177 18.69 0.21 19.42
N ASN A 178 18.39 -0.57 20.44
CA ASN A 178 19.43 -1.27 21.22
C ASN A 178 20.04 -2.43 20.42
N ALA A 179 19.24 -3.16 19.63
CA ALA A 179 19.75 -4.22 18.78
C ALA A 179 20.72 -3.69 17.70
N ASP A 180 20.38 -2.55 17.08
CA ASP A 180 21.27 -1.89 16.12
C ASP A 180 22.60 -1.45 16.76
N ALA A 181 22.55 -0.90 17.96
CA ALA A 181 23.73 -0.47 18.68
C ALA A 181 24.67 -1.65 19.03
N GLU A 182 24.09 -2.81 19.39
CA GLU A 182 24.86 -4.04 19.66
C GLU A 182 25.46 -4.65 18.37
N SER A 183 24.80 -4.50 17.23
CA SER A 183 25.32 -4.96 15.93
C SER A 183 26.50 -4.10 15.47
N ALA A 184 26.42 -2.80 15.63
CA ALA A 184 27.47 -1.86 15.25
C ALA A 184 28.79 -1.99 16.08
N VAL A 185 28.73 -2.64 17.23
CA VAL A 185 29.92 -2.88 18.08
C VAL A 185 30.66 -4.18 17.69
N LYS A 186 30.06 -5.03 16.85
CA LYS A 186 30.61 -6.34 16.42
C LYS A 186 31.33 -6.29 15.07
N GLU A 187 31.34 -5.16 14.38
CA GLU A 187 32.13 -4.89 13.18
C GLU A 187 33.39 -4.08 13.54
#